data_0a0c3da53ca21ffa92ed2dc3b34ac3ef
#
_entry.id   0a0c3da53ca21ffa92ed2dc3b34ac3ef
#
_cell.length_a   1.000
_cell.length_b   1.000
_cell.length_c   1.000
_cell.angle_alpha   90.00
_cell.angle_beta   90.00
_cell.angle_gamma   90.00
#
_symmetry.space_group_name_H-M   'P 1'
#
loop_
_entity.id
_entity.type
_entity.pdbx_description
1 polymer ?
#
loop_
_entity_poly.entity_id
_entity_poly.type
_entity_poly.pdbx_seq_one_letter_code
_entity_poly.pdbx_strand_id
1 'polypeptide(L)'
;LAEAETPPFPIEADSKTKEELRLKYRYLDLRRPDLQRNLMLRSKIATTIRAFLSREGFLEIETPILNKSTPEGARDYLVPSRVHPGTFYALPQSPQIFKQLLMCSGYDRYFQIAKCFRDEDLRADRQPEFTQVDLEMSFVDVDDVIDATERMVAEVCREAIGLNVQLPIQRMTWDEAMNRYGSDKPDTRFGMELTDVSEIVKDCGFGVFTGALEAGGSVRGINVKGQAEMPRKKIDALVEFAKGYG
;
A
#
# COMPACT_ATOMS: atom_id res chain seq x y z
N LEU A 1 30.57 8.98 35.28
CA LEU A 1 30.26 8.15 34.10
C LEU A 1 31.23 6.99 34.07
N ALA A 2 30.75 5.78 33.88
CA ALA A 2 31.56 4.59 33.70
C ALA A 2 32.06 4.45 32.28
N GLU A 3 33.18 3.77 32.06
CA GLU A 3 33.65 3.40 30.74
C GLU A 3 32.64 2.46 30.07
N ALA A 4 32.32 2.71 28.82
CA ALA A 4 31.33 1.93 28.07
C ALA A 4 31.98 0.68 27.49
N GLU A 5 31.28 -0.46 27.57
CA GLU A 5 31.68 -1.66 26.83
C GLU A 5 31.53 -1.45 25.31
N THR A 6 32.34 -2.18 24.55
CA THR A 6 32.24 -2.16 23.08
C THR A 6 30.89 -2.68 22.65
N PRO A 7 30.10 -1.89 21.85
CA PRO A 7 28.79 -2.35 21.37
C PRO A 7 28.96 -3.56 20.45
N PRO A 8 27.94 -4.45 20.35
CA PRO A 8 27.98 -5.66 19.53
C PRO A 8 28.09 -5.39 18.03
N PHE A 9 27.82 -4.18 17.59
CA PHE A 9 27.99 -3.69 16.22
C PHE A 9 28.06 -2.15 16.19
N PRO A 10 28.66 -1.56 15.13
CA PRO A 10 28.71 -0.09 14.99
C PRO A 10 27.33 0.49 14.79
N ILE A 11 27.07 1.65 15.41
CA ILE A 11 25.82 2.41 15.26
C ILE A 11 26.02 3.41 14.11
N GLU A 12 25.95 2.93 12.88
CA GLU A 12 26.20 3.69 11.67
C GLU A 12 25.04 3.52 10.70
N ALA A 13 24.81 4.53 9.86
CA ALA A 13 23.97 4.36 8.68
C ALA A 13 24.59 3.27 7.76
N ASP A 14 23.76 2.56 7.02
CA ASP A 14 24.19 1.53 6.04
C ASP A 14 25.06 0.39 6.63
N SER A 15 24.89 0.09 7.91
CA SER A 15 25.61 -1.01 8.56
C SER A 15 25.37 -2.35 7.85
N LYS A 16 26.47 -3.08 7.57
CA LYS A 16 26.45 -4.42 6.98
C LYS A 16 26.19 -5.54 8.03
N THR A 17 25.86 -5.15 9.27
CA THR A 17 25.55 -6.10 10.34
C THR A 17 24.35 -6.95 9.98
N LYS A 18 24.47 -8.28 10.19
CA LYS A 18 23.40 -9.24 9.91
C LYS A 18 22.12 -8.89 10.70
N GLU A 19 20.99 -9.10 10.09
CA GLU A 19 19.68 -8.75 10.66
C GLU A 19 19.43 -9.44 12.00
N GLU A 20 19.81 -10.71 12.15
CA GLU A 20 19.66 -11.47 13.38
C GLU A 20 20.30 -10.77 14.59
N LEU A 21 21.54 -10.27 14.44
CA LEU A 21 22.23 -9.54 15.49
C LEU A 21 21.59 -8.18 15.78
N ARG A 22 21.12 -7.50 14.74
CA ARG A 22 20.39 -6.23 14.85
C ARG A 22 19.06 -6.39 15.58
N LEU A 23 18.34 -7.47 15.32
CA LEU A 23 17.08 -7.79 16.01
C LEU A 23 17.31 -8.16 17.47
N LYS A 24 18.37 -8.92 17.78
CA LYS A 24 18.75 -9.25 19.15
C LYS A 24 19.03 -8.00 20.02
N TYR A 25 19.66 -7.00 19.44
CA TYR A 25 19.98 -5.73 20.11
C TYR A 25 19.21 -4.57 19.48
N ARG A 26 17.91 -4.74 19.31
CA ARG A 26 17.05 -3.80 18.56
C ARG A 26 17.13 -2.37 19.09
N TYR A 27 17.28 -2.17 20.39
CA TYR A 27 17.42 -0.87 21.02
C TYR A 27 18.69 -0.12 20.60
N LEU A 28 19.77 -0.83 20.27
CA LEU A 28 20.97 -0.24 19.67
C LEU A 28 20.79 0.03 18.19
N ASP A 29 20.18 -0.90 17.46
CA ASP A 29 19.87 -0.73 16.04
C ASP A 29 18.99 0.50 15.78
N LEU A 30 18.02 0.75 16.65
CA LEU A 30 17.14 1.93 16.57
C LEU A 30 17.85 3.27 16.82
N ARG A 31 19.11 3.26 17.27
CA ARG A 31 19.93 4.47 17.35
C ARG A 31 20.57 4.89 16.02
N ARG A 32 20.49 4.03 15.02
CA ARG A 32 21.02 4.33 13.68
C ARG A 32 20.22 5.45 13.05
N PRO A 33 20.89 6.43 12.37
CA PRO A 33 20.24 7.59 11.81
C PRO A 33 19.15 7.28 10.77
N ASP A 34 19.36 6.23 9.98
CA ASP A 34 18.41 5.78 8.96
C ASP A 34 17.11 5.25 9.59
N LEU A 35 17.20 4.44 10.64
CA LEU A 35 16.03 3.92 11.36
C LEU A 35 15.33 5.00 12.18
N GLN A 36 16.09 5.91 12.82
CA GLN A 36 15.52 7.05 13.54
C GLN A 36 14.72 7.93 12.60
N ARG A 37 15.27 8.25 11.42
CA ARG A 37 14.58 9.03 10.39
C ARG A 37 13.25 8.39 9.99
N ASN A 38 13.20 7.07 9.82
CA ASN A 38 11.96 6.37 9.47
C ASN A 38 10.90 6.49 10.57
N LEU A 39 11.28 6.35 11.84
CA LEU A 39 10.35 6.51 12.97
C LEU A 39 9.87 7.96 13.13
N MET A 40 10.78 8.93 12.96
CA MET A 40 10.44 10.36 12.96
C MET A 40 9.48 10.70 11.82
N LEU A 41 9.73 10.16 10.61
CA LEU A 41 8.86 10.33 9.45
C LEU A 41 7.46 9.75 9.72
N ARG A 42 7.38 8.53 10.27
CA ARG A 42 6.11 7.91 10.66
C ARG A 42 5.34 8.76 11.66
N SER A 43 6.02 9.29 12.67
CA SER A 43 5.42 10.20 13.66
C SER A 43 4.89 11.47 13.00
N LYS A 44 5.67 12.09 12.11
CA LYS A 44 5.27 13.28 11.36
C LYS A 44 4.04 13.02 10.50
N ILE A 45 4.01 11.90 9.75
CA ILE A 45 2.86 11.49 8.94
C ILE A 45 1.59 11.39 9.82
N ALA A 46 1.66 10.66 10.93
CA ALA A 46 0.51 10.49 11.82
C ALA A 46 0.00 11.82 12.39
N THR A 47 0.91 12.72 12.78
CA THR A 47 0.54 14.05 13.30
C THR A 47 -0.08 14.92 12.21
N THR A 48 0.45 14.89 10.98
CA THR A 48 -0.11 15.62 9.84
C THR A 48 -1.52 15.14 9.50
N ILE A 49 -1.75 13.83 9.48
CA ILE A 49 -3.08 13.24 9.24
C ILE A 49 -4.09 13.71 10.30
N ARG A 50 -3.71 13.64 11.59
CA ARG A 50 -4.58 14.12 12.68
C ARG A 50 -4.94 15.58 12.53
N ALA A 51 -3.93 16.41 12.26
CA ALA A 51 -4.15 17.85 12.08
C ALA A 51 -5.06 18.14 10.88
N PHE A 52 -4.85 17.46 9.76
CA PHE A 52 -5.68 17.58 8.58
C PHE A 52 -7.13 17.19 8.87
N LEU A 53 -7.35 15.96 9.35
CA LEU A 53 -8.70 15.42 9.58
C LEU A 53 -9.47 16.22 10.62
N SER A 54 -8.80 16.68 11.69
CA SER A 54 -9.42 17.54 12.69
C SER A 54 -9.89 18.89 12.10
N ARG A 55 -9.13 19.49 11.19
CA ARG A 55 -9.53 20.72 10.48
C ARG A 55 -10.72 20.49 9.55
N GLU A 56 -10.82 19.29 8.96
CA GLU A 56 -11.94 18.90 8.11
C GLU A 56 -13.19 18.47 8.91
N GLY A 57 -13.16 18.61 10.22
CA GLY A 57 -14.29 18.32 11.12
C GLY A 57 -14.47 16.86 11.47
N PHE A 58 -13.45 16.02 11.27
CA PHE A 58 -13.46 14.64 11.73
C PHE A 58 -13.11 14.57 13.22
N LEU A 59 -13.78 13.67 13.93
CA LEU A 59 -13.49 13.32 15.32
C LEU A 59 -12.63 12.06 15.39
N GLU A 60 -11.50 12.13 16.08
CA GLU A 60 -10.71 10.94 16.40
C GLU A 60 -11.36 10.20 17.58
N ILE A 61 -11.85 8.99 17.36
CA ILE A 61 -12.51 8.17 18.36
C ILE A 61 -11.81 6.81 18.42
N GLU A 62 -11.25 6.49 19.60
CA GLU A 62 -10.69 5.17 19.86
C GLU A 62 -11.79 4.13 20.07
N THR A 63 -11.61 2.96 19.48
CA THR A 63 -12.52 1.84 19.58
C THR A 63 -11.87 0.66 20.31
N PRO A 64 -12.65 -0.22 20.97
CA PRO A 64 -12.11 -1.38 21.67
C PRO A 64 -11.29 -2.31 20.75
N ILE A 65 -10.15 -2.79 21.26
CA ILE A 65 -9.32 -3.80 20.59
C ILE A 65 -9.78 -5.21 20.96
N LEU A 66 -10.13 -5.48 22.22
CA LEU A 66 -10.72 -6.75 22.62
C LEU A 66 -12.19 -6.77 22.22
N ASN A 67 -12.48 -7.53 21.17
CA ASN A 67 -13.75 -7.48 20.48
C ASN A 67 -14.34 -8.90 20.30
N LYS A 68 -15.55 -8.96 19.75
CA LYS A 68 -16.14 -10.19 19.24
C LYS A 68 -15.65 -10.42 17.81
N SER A 69 -15.42 -11.71 17.44
CA SER A 69 -15.09 -12.08 16.06
C SER A 69 -16.12 -11.56 15.07
N THR A 70 -15.65 -11.01 13.97
CA THR A 70 -16.47 -10.46 12.89
C THR A 70 -16.04 -11.03 11.54
N PRO A 71 -16.97 -11.36 10.63
CA PRO A 71 -16.65 -11.93 9.33
C PRO A 71 -16.19 -10.82 8.35
N GLU A 72 -14.93 -10.40 8.44
CA GLU A 72 -14.36 -9.36 7.57
C GLU A 72 -13.41 -9.87 6.47
N GLY A 73 -13.42 -11.18 6.20
CA GLY A 73 -12.68 -11.76 5.08
C GLY A 73 -11.32 -12.37 5.43
N ALA A 74 -10.63 -11.90 6.48
CA ALA A 74 -9.42 -12.52 7.02
C ALA A 74 -9.73 -13.42 8.22
N ARG A 75 -8.74 -14.18 8.69
CA ARG A 75 -8.86 -14.91 9.98
C ARG A 75 -8.51 -13.96 11.13
N ASP A 76 -9.26 -14.10 12.23
CA ASP A 76 -9.05 -13.33 13.45
C ASP A 76 -7.98 -13.97 14.32
N TYR A 77 -7.17 -13.14 14.98
CA TYR A 77 -6.39 -13.57 16.14
C TYR A 77 -7.33 -13.67 17.35
N LEU A 78 -7.32 -14.82 18.03
CA LEU A 78 -8.17 -15.07 19.19
C LEU A 78 -7.37 -14.95 20.49
N VAL A 79 -7.97 -14.28 21.48
CA VAL A 79 -7.43 -14.12 22.82
C VAL A 79 -8.32 -14.86 23.81
N PRO A 80 -7.88 -15.93 24.47
CA PRO A 80 -8.68 -16.68 25.42
C PRO A 80 -9.03 -15.85 26.65
N SER A 81 -10.31 -15.91 27.08
CA SER A 81 -10.76 -15.26 28.31
C SER A 81 -10.43 -16.13 29.53
N ARG A 82 -9.72 -15.56 30.52
CA ARG A 82 -9.52 -16.20 31.81
C ARG A 82 -10.78 -16.18 32.70
N VAL A 83 -11.60 -15.16 32.53
CA VAL A 83 -12.81 -14.94 33.38
C VAL A 83 -13.95 -15.83 32.91
N HIS A 84 -14.03 -16.11 31.62
CA HIS A 84 -15.07 -16.94 31.00
C HIS A 84 -14.43 -18.11 30.25
N PRO A 85 -14.16 -19.24 30.92
CA PRO A 85 -13.55 -20.42 30.30
C PRO A 85 -14.31 -20.89 29.07
N GLY A 86 -13.58 -21.21 27.99
CA GLY A 86 -14.15 -21.63 26.71
C GLY A 86 -14.63 -20.50 25.80
N THR A 87 -14.48 -19.24 26.21
CA THR A 87 -14.77 -18.07 25.37
C THR A 87 -13.51 -17.32 24.96
N PHE A 88 -13.59 -16.55 23.87
CA PHE A 88 -12.47 -15.84 23.27
C PHE A 88 -12.90 -14.42 22.92
N TYR A 89 -11.95 -13.49 23.05
CA TYR A 89 -11.96 -12.22 22.34
C TYR A 89 -11.27 -12.40 20.99
N ALA A 90 -11.63 -11.57 20.02
CA ALA A 90 -10.91 -11.42 18.76
C ALA A 90 -10.23 -10.06 18.69
N LEU A 91 -9.03 -10.03 18.09
CA LEU A 91 -8.38 -8.77 17.74
C LEU A 91 -8.99 -8.23 16.44
N PRO A 92 -9.25 -6.92 16.32
CA PRO A 92 -9.99 -6.36 15.19
C PRO A 92 -9.17 -6.40 13.89
N GLN A 93 -9.80 -6.81 12.81
CA GLN A 93 -9.25 -6.67 11.45
C GLN A 93 -9.34 -5.22 10.97
N SER A 94 -10.38 -4.52 11.40
CA SER A 94 -10.63 -3.08 11.32
C SER A 94 -11.69 -2.69 12.36
N PRO A 95 -11.89 -1.41 12.68
CA PRO A 95 -12.97 -0.96 13.57
C PRO A 95 -14.35 -0.88 12.89
N GLN A 96 -14.63 -1.74 11.90
CA GLN A 96 -15.77 -1.64 10.98
C GLN A 96 -17.14 -1.53 11.69
N ILE A 97 -17.42 -2.39 12.66
CA ILE A 97 -18.71 -2.36 13.37
C ILE A 97 -18.83 -1.06 14.18
N PHE A 98 -17.77 -0.68 14.87
CA PHE A 98 -17.81 0.51 15.73
C PHE A 98 -17.99 1.79 14.93
N LYS A 99 -17.31 1.97 13.81
CA LYS A 99 -17.47 3.16 12.99
C LYS A 99 -18.88 3.26 12.40
N GLN A 100 -19.50 2.14 11.99
CA GLN A 100 -20.90 2.12 11.58
C GLN A 100 -21.85 2.53 12.71
N LEU A 101 -21.63 2.02 13.94
CA LEU A 101 -22.40 2.41 15.11
C LEU A 101 -22.23 3.90 15.44
N LEU A 102 -21.04 4.45 15.25
CA LEU A 102 -20.79 5.87 15.42
C LEU A 102 -21.57 6.71 14.41
N MET A 103 -21.64 6.29 13.14
CA MET A 103 -22.51 6.96 12.15
C MET A 103 -23.97 6.94 12.58
N CYS A 104 -24.49 5.79 13.03
CA CYS A 104 -25.86 5.67 13.58
C CYS A 104 -26.07 6.54 14.82
N SER A 105 -25.00 6.85 15.55
CA SER A 105 -25.03 7.69 16.76
C SER A 105 -24.86 9.19 16.48
N GLY A 106 -24.79 9.59 15.19
CA GLY A 106 -24.71 11.00 14.78
C GLY A 106 -23.29 11.58 14.75
N TYR A 107 -22.26 10.73 14.75
CA TYR A 107 -20.87 11.17 14.54
C TYR A 107 -20.55 11.14 13.05
N ASP A 108 -21.00 12.12 12.29
CA ASP A 108 -21.00 12.12 10.83
C ASP A 108 -19.63 12.11 10.17
N ARG A 109 -18.57 12.41 10.90
CA ARG A 109 -17.18 12.36 10.44
C ARG A 109 -16.29 11.77 11.51
N TYR A 110 -15.93 10.53 11.34
CA TYR A 110 -15.07 9.77 12.25
C TYR A 110 -13.73 9.45 11.58
N PHE A 111 -12.68 9.43 12.38
CA PHE A 111 -11.43 8.76 12.01
C PHE A 111 -10.74 8.14 13.22
N GLN A 112 -9.84 7.21 12.93
CA GLN A 112 -8.93 6.63 13.92
C GLN A 112 -7.63 6.19 13.23
N ILE A 113 -6.50 6.39 13.89
CA ILE A 113 -5.25 5.72 13.53
C ILE A 113 -5.25 4.38 14.27
N ALA A 114 -5.88 3.39 13.65
CA ALA A 114 -6.26 2.13 14.28
C ALA A 114 -5.17 1.05 14.15
N LYS A 115 -5.00 0.27 15.22
CA LYS A 115 -4.27 -1.01 15.16
C LYS A 115 -5.19 -2.08 14.62
N CYS A 116 -4.73 -2.79 13.59
CA CYS A 116 -5.45 -3.84 12.90
C CYS A 116 -4.63 -5.12 12.86
N PHE A 117 -5.32 -6.26 12.89
CA PHE A 117 -4.71 -7.59 13.02
C PHE A 117 -5.35 -8.55 12.03
N ARG A 118 -4.55 -9.31 11.29
CA ARG A 118 -5.03 -10.32 10.36
C ARG A 118 -4.12 -11.54 10.40
N ASP A 119 -4.69 -12.70 10.69
CA ASP A 119 -3.99 -13.98 10.69
C ASP A 119 -3.97 -14.56 9.28
N GLU A 120 -3.12 -13.99 8.45
CA GLU A 120 -2.94 -14.36 7.04
C GLU A 120 -1.47 -14.59 6.71
N ASP A 121 -1.23 -15.29 5.59
CA ASP A 121 0.12 -15.49 5.07
C ASP A 121 0.78 -14.15 4.72
N LEU A 122 2.02 -13.99 5.16
CA LEU A 122 2.81 -12.80 4.87
C LEU A 122 3.16 -12.75 3.38
N ARG A 123 2.86 -11.64 2.73
CA ARG A 123 3.20 -11.39 1.32
C ARG A 123 3.81 -10.01 1.19
N ALA A 124 4.98 -9.92 0.57
CA ALA A 124 5.67 -8.65 0.31
C ALA A 124 5.73 -7.74 1.55
N ASP A 125 4.92 -6.69 1.58
CA ASP A 125 4.85 -5.68 2.64
C ASP A 125 3.75 -5.93 3.69
N ARG A 126 2.97 -7.02 3.57
CA ARG A 126 1.90 -7.34 4.52
C ARG A 126 2.46 -7.84 5.84
N GLN A 127 1.91 -7.33 6.93
CA GLN A 127 2.22 -7.71 8.30
C GLN A 127 0.96 -8.17 9.03
N PRO A 128 1.06 -9.12 9.99
CA PRO A 128 -0.10 -9.60 10.75
C PRO A 128 -0.66 -8.53 11.67
N GLU A 129 0.16 -7.58 12.11
CA GLU A 129 -0.22 -6.37 12.83
C GLU A 129 0.18 -5.15 12.00
N PHE A 130 -0.76 -4.26 11.74
CA PHE A 130 -0.52 -3.05 10.97
C PHE A 130 -1.37 -1.88 11.47
N THR A 131 -1.12 -0.70 10.93
CA THR A 131 -1.85 0.51 11.29
C THR A 131 -2.63 1.01 10.09
N GLN A 132 -3.91 1.32 10.28
CA GLN A 132 -4.76 1.97 9.30
C GLN A 132 -5.04 3.41 9.71
N VAL A 133 -5.19 4.28 8.72
CA VAL A 133 -5.98 5.50 8.87
C VAL A 133 -7.40 5.13 8.47
N ASP A 134 -8.24 4.89 9.44
CA ASP A 134 -9.62 4.47 9.24
C ASP A 134 -10.54 5.68 9.32
N LEU A 135 -11.44 5.81 8.34
CA LEU A 135 -12.36 6.94 8.21
C LEU A 135 -13.78 6.41 7.93
N GLU A 136 -14.78 7.15 8.42
CA GLU A 136 -16.18 6.95 8.05
C GLU A 136 -16.87 8.30 7.96
N MET A 137 -17.74 8.45 6.97
CA MET A 137 -18.49 9.68 6.71
C MET A 137 -19.96 9.35 6.41
N SER A 138 -20.87 10.12 6.99
CA SER A 138 -22.31 10.06 6.69
C SER A 138 -22.69 11.10 5.64
N PHE A 139 -23.78 10.83 4.89
CA PHE A 139 -24.40 11.77 3.94
C PHE A 139 -23.45 12.29 2.86
N VAL A 140 -22.64 11.40 2.31
CA VAL A 140 -21.61 11.70 1.30
C VAL A 140 -21.71 10.76 0.12
N ASP A 141 -21.26 11.23 -1.04
CA ASP A 141 -21.06 10.45 -2.25
C ASP A 141 -19.59 10.05 -2.44
N VAL A 142 -19.33 9.27 -3.47
CA VAL A 142 -17.97 8.78 -3.81
C VAL A 142 -16.98 9.92 -3.97
N ASP A 143 -17.41 11.01 -4.63
CA ASP A 143 -16.54 12.16 -4.91
C ASP A 143 -16.13 12.90 -3.63
N ASP A 144 -16.98 12.98 -2.61
CA ASP A 144 -16.65 13.59 -1.32
C ASP A 144 -15.54 12.80 -0.60
N VAL A 145 -15.63 11.46 -0.64
CA VAL A 145 -14.61 10.59 -0.03
C VAL A 145 -13.28 10.70 -0.76
N ILE A 146 -13.33 10.73 -2.10
CA ILE A 146 -12.11 10.87 -2.92
C ILE A 146 -11.47 12.23 -2.67
N ASP A 147 -12.22 13.33 -2.69
CA ASP A 147 -11.70 14.68 -2.46
C ASP A 147 -11.01 14.81 -1.08
N ALA A 148 -11.68 14.35 -0.03
CA ALA A 148 -11.09 14.38 1.31
C ALA A 148 -9.79 13.57 1.38
N THR A 149 -9.75 12.39 0.74
CA THR A 149 -8.57 11.51 0.73
C THR A 149 -7.43 12.10 -0.11
N GLU A 150 -7.72 12.63 -1.30
CA GLU A 150 -6.72 13.25 -2.17
C GLU A 150 -6.04 14.45 -1.49
N ARG A 151 -6.81 15.33 -0.86
CA ARG A 151 -6.28 16.48 -0.13
C ARG A 151 -5.43 16.05 1.07
N MET A 152 -5.86 15.02 1.81
CA MET A 152 -5.10 14.46 2.91
C MET A 152 -3.75 13.89 2.43
N VAL A 153 -3.77 13.09 1.37
CA VAL A 153 -2.54 12.48 0.80
C VAL A 153 -1.60 13.56 0.28
N ALA A 154 -2.12 14.58 -0.42
CA ALA A 154 -1.31 15.68 -0.92
C ALA A 154 -0.64 16.47 0.22
N GLU A 155 -1.36 16.75 1.31
CA GLU A 155 -0.78 17.43 2.48
C GLU A 155 0.27 16.57 3.16
N VAL A 156 0.01 15.28 3.35
CA VAL A 156 0.98 14.34 3.93
C VAL A 156 2.26 14.29 3.08
N CYS A 157 2.15 14.17 1.76
CA CYS A 157 3.31 14.14 0.86
C CYS A 157 4.12 15.44 0.94
N ARG A 158 3.44 16.59 0.96
CA ARG A 158 4.09 17.89 1.06
C ARG A 158 4.84 18.03 2.39
N GLU A 159 4.18 17.74 3.50
CA GLU A 159 4.75 17.91 4.83
C GLU A 159 5.82 16.87 5.18
N ALA A 160 5.63 15.63 4.76
CA ALA A 160 6.52 14.52 5.12
C ALA A 160 7.80 14.49 4.28
N ILE A 161 7.68 14.68 2.97
CA ILE A 161 8.78 14.48 2.01
C ILE A 161 8.97 15.64 1.02
N GLY A 162 8.23 16.75 1.16
CA GLY A 162 8.33 17.92 0.29
C GLY A 162 7.81 17.70 -1.14
N LEU A 163 7.00 16.65 -1.36
CA LEU A 163 6.43 16.33 -2.67
C LEU A 163 5.08 17.03 -2.85
N ASN A 164 4.98 17.86 -3.88
CA ASN A 164 3.72 18.48 -4.29
C ASN A 164 2.95 17.53 -5.23
N VAL A 165 1.92 16.91 -4.71
CA VAL A 165 0.99 16.09 -5.50
C VAL A 165 0.01 16.99 -6.23
N GLN A 166 -0.11 16.83 -7.54
CA GLN A 166 -1.10 17.57 -8.34
C GLN A 166 -2.50 17.02 -8.06
N LEU A 167 -3.44 17.92 -7.82
CA LEU A 167 -4.85 17.60 -7.61
C LEU A 167 -5.70 18.13 -8.75
N PRO A 168 -6.78 17.45 -9.13
CA PRO A 168 -7.19 16.13 -8.67
C PRO A 168 -6.22 15.04 -9.13
N ILE A 169 -6.07 13.96 -8.36
CA ILE A 169 -5.30 12.76 -8.79
C ILE A 169 -6.01 12.15 -10.00
N GLN A 170 -5.23 11.70 -10.98
CA GLN A 170 -5.78 11.10 -12.20
C GLN A 170 -6.66 9.88 -11.86
N ARG A 171 -7.89 9.90 -12.37
CA ARG A 171 -8.82 8.77 -12.27
C ARG A 171 -8.81 7.99 -13.58
N MET A 172 -8.89 6.69 -13.48
CA MET A 172 -9.07 5.80 -14.64
C MET A 172 -9.91 4.60 -14.25
N THR A 173 -10.61 4.04 -15.22
CA THR A 173 -11.36 2.82 -15.02
C THR A 173 -10.42 1.63 -14.94
N TRP A 174 -10.90 0.50 -14.40
CA TRP A 174 -10.13 -0.74 -14.37
C TRP A 174 -9.75 -1.18 -15.80
N ASP A 175 -10.68 -1.11 -16.75
CA ASP A 175 -10.41 -1.45 -18.14
C ASP A 175 -9.33 -0.56 -18.76
N GLU A 176 -9.37 0.74 -18.47
CA GLU A 176 -8.34 1.68 -18.95
C GLU A 176 -6.98 1.34 -18.34
N ALA A 177 -6.90 1.08 -17.05
CA ALA A 177 -5.67 0.71 -16.36
C ALA A 177 -5.07 -0.58 -16.94
N MET A 178 -5.90 -1.61 -17.12
CA MET A 178 -5.47 -2.89 -17.69
C MET A 178 -5.09 -2.76 -19.17
N ASN A 179 -5.81 -1.98 -19.94
CA ASN A 179 -5.54 -1.81 -21.38
C ASN A 179 -4.27 -1.01 -21.64
N ARG A 180 -4.00 0.03 -20.86
CA ARG A 180 -2.84 0.93 -21.05
C ARG A 180 -1.59 0.46 -20.31
N TYR A 181 -1.74 -0.19 -19.16
CA TYR A 181 -0.61 -0.50 -18.27
C TYR A 181 -0.48 -1.99 -17.93
N GLY A 182 -1.50 -2.81 -18.18
CA GLY A 182 -1.50 -4.23 -17.82
C GLY A 182 -1.58 -4.48 -16.30
N SER A 183 -1.99 -3.48 -15.53
CA SER A 183 -2.05 -3.54 -14.06
C SER A 183 -3.17 -2.66 -13.53
N ASP A 184 -3.83 -3.10 -12.47
CA ASP A 184 -4.78 -2.31 -11.70
C ASP A 184 -4.11 -1.26 -10.77
N LYS A 185 -2.77 -1.25 -10.74
CA LYS A 185 -1.94 -0.30 -9.98
C LYS A 185 -0.86 0.30 -10.87
N PRO A 186 -1.24 1.06 -11.89
CA PRO A 186 -0.29 1.56 -12.87
C PRO A 186 0.67 2.60 -12.29
N ASP A 187 1.95 2.51 -12.67
CA ASP A 187 2.91 3.59 -12.45
C ASP A 187 2.87 4.55 -13.64
N THR A 188 2.24 5.70 -13.43
CA THR A 188 2.06 6.73 -14.47
C THR A 188 3.21 7.74 -14.56
N ARG A 189 4.31 7.55 -13.79
CA ARG A 189 5.46 8.47 -13.76
C ARG A 189 6.33 8.39 -15.01
N PHE A 190 6.16 7.36 -15.82
CA PHE A 190 6.87 7.19 -17.10
C PHE A 190 5.89 6.79 -18.20
N GLY A 191 6.21 7.14 -19.46
CA GLY A 191 5.51 6.63 -20.64
C GLY A 191 5.84 5.15 -20.89
N MET A 192 5.50 4.62 -22.02
CA MET A 192 5.57 3.21 -22.47
C MET A 192 4.27 2.46 -22.18
N GLU A 193 3.16 3.11 -22.49
CA GLU A 193 1.84 2.47 -22.41
C GLU A 193 1.72 1.33 -23.43
N LEU A 194 0.93 0.34 -23.08
CA LEU A 194 0.53 -0.72 -24.00
C LEU A 194 -0.35 -0.14 -25.10
N THR A 195 -0.03 -0.45 -26.35
CA THR A 195 -0.85 -0.07 -27.50
C THR A 195 -1.40 -1.33 -28.15
N ASP A 196 -2.71 -1.39 -28.34
CA ASP A 196 -3.33 -2.47 -29.08
C ASP A 196 -3.07 -2.27 -30.59
N VAL A 197 -2.39 -3.24 -31.19
CA VAL A 197 -2.04 -3.26 -32.62
C VAL A 197 -2.77 -4.36 -33.37
N SER A 198 -3.75 -5.01 -32.76
CA SER A 198 -4.51 -6.13 -33.30
C SER A 198 -5.04 -5.86 -34.71
N GLU A 199 -5.68 -4.71 -34.92
CA GLU A 199 -6.21 -4.32 -36.23
C GLU A 199 -5.12 -4.10 -37.31
N ILE A 200 -3.94 -3.67 -36.88
CA ILE A 200 -2.80 -3.43 -37.80
C ILE A 200 -2.20 -4.74 -38.28
N VAL A 201 -2.19 -5.75 -37.42
CA VAL A 201 -1.47 -7.01 -37.67
C VAL A 201 -2.36 -8.17 -38.06
N LYS A 202 -3.67 -7.99 -38.14
CA LYS A 202 -4.64 -9.07 -38.43
C LYS A 202 -4.37 -9.80 -39.76
N ASP A 203 -3.87 -9.09 -40.75
CA ASP A 203 -3.59 -9.62 -42.10
C ASP A 203 -2.10 -9.75 -42.40
N CYS A 204 -1.22 -9.72 -41.37
CA CYS A 204 0.22 -9.67 -41.57
C CYS A 204 0.85 -11.02 -41.97
N GLY A 205 0.09 -12.12 -42.01
CA GLY A 205 0.59 -13.46 -42.32
C GLY A 205 1.53 -14.08 -41.28
N PHE A 206 1.76 -13.43 -40.12
CA PHE A 206 2.58 -13.98 -39.05
C PHE A 206 1.71 -14.81 -38.11
N GLY A 207 1.84 -16.14 -38.18
CA GLY A 207 0.94 -17.10 -37.52
C GLY A 207 0.78 -16.94 -36.03
N VAL A 208 1.77 -16.37 -35.32
CA VAL A 208 1.66 -16.11 -33.87
C VAL A 208 0.62 -15.02 -33.60
N PHE A 209 0.60 -13.96 -34.42
CA PHE A 209 -0.36 -12.85 -34.25
C PHE A 209 -1.74 -13.26 -34.69
N THR A 210 -1.85 -13.86 -35.90
CA THR A 210 -3.16 -14.28 -36.44
C THR A 210 -3.80 -15.36 -35.54
N GLY A 211 -3.04 -16.33 -35.04
CA GLY A 211 -3.53 -17.35 -34.13
C GLY A 211 -4.00 -16.78 -32.76
N ALA A 212 -3.31 -15.76 -32.23
CA ALA A 212 -3.78 -15.08 -31.03
C ALA A 212 -5.11 -14.36 -31.23
N LEU A 213 -5.28 -13.69 -32.39
CA LEU A 213 -6.51 -12.99 -32.75
C LEU A 213 -7.68 -13.96 -33.03
N GLU A 214 -7.43 -15.05 -33.74
CA GLU A 214 -8.41 -16.12 -34.00
C GLU A 214 -8.91 -16.78 -32.69
N ALA A 215 -8.05 -16.86 -31.68
CA ALA A 215 -8.40 -17.33 -30.34
C ALA A 215 -9.16 -16.31 -29.50
N GLY A 216 -9.49 -15.12 -30.04
CA GLY A 216 -10.20 -14.03 -29.32
C GLY A 216 -9.29 -13.20 -28.43
N GLY A 217 -7.96 -13.35 -28.56
CA GLY A 217 -6.99 -12.55 -27.83
C GLY A 217 -6.69 -11.20 -28.51
N SER A 218 -5.66 -10.50 -28.03
CA SER A 218 -5.17 -9.24 -28.62
C SER A 218 -3.67 -9.28 -28.81
N VAL A 219 -3.17 -8.47 -29.75
CA VAL A 219 -1.75 -8.22 -29.94
C VAL A 219 -1.44 -6.82 -29.46
N ARG A 220 -0.58 -6.72 -28.42
CA ARG A 220 -0.23 -5.45 -27.80
C ARG A 220 1.27 -5.24 -27.81
N GLY A 221 1.69 -4.01 -27.95
CA GLY A 221 3.08 -3.62 -27.99
C GLY A 221 3.39 -2.41 -27.13
N ILE A 222 4.67 -2.24 -26.80
CA ILE A 222 5.21 -1.06 -26.15
C ILE A 222 6.16 -0.36 -27.13
N ASN A 223 5.95 0.92 -27.37
CA ASN A 223 6.87 1.72 -28.18
C ASN A 223 8.01 2.26 -27.30
N VAL A 224 9.19 1.65 -27.40
CA VAL A 224 10.39 2.10 -26.69
C VAL A 224 11.13 3.13 -27.52
N LYS A 225 10.76 4.39 -27.37
CA LYS A 225 11.31 5.52 -28.14
C LYS A 225 12.85 5.60 -27.98
N GLY A 226 13.55 5.86 -29.09
CA GLY A 226 15.01 6.01 -29.12
C GLY A 226 15.80 4.70 -29.05
N GLN A 227 15.15 3.53 -29.13
CA GLN A 227 15.81 2.21 -29.05
C GLN A 227 15.80 1.42 -30.38
N ALA A 228 15.63 2.10 -31.51
CA ALA A 228 15.60 1.46 -32.83
C ALA A 228 16.88 0.66 -33.15
N GLU A 229 18.03 1.07 -32.63
CA GLU A 229 19.34 0.41 -32.82
C GLU A 229 19.68 -0.60 -31.71
N MET A 230 18.68 -1.04 -30.92
CA MET A 230 18.94 -2.01 -29.85
C MET A 230 19.57 -3.30 -30.42
N PRO A 231 20.74 -3.73 -29.91
CA PRO A 231 21.38 -4.95 -30.36
C PRO A 231 20.50 -6.17 -30.14
N ARG A 232 20.49 -7.11 -31.10
CA ARG A 232 19.69 -8.34 -31.07
C ARG A 232 19.84 -9.11 -29.76
N LYS A 233 21.05 -9.20 -29.21
CA LYS A 233 21.29 -9.85 -27.91
C LYS A 233 20.50 -9.25 -26.77
N LYS A 234 20.26 -7.93 -26.78
CA LYS A 234 19.41 -7.27 -25.76
C LYS A 234 17.95 -7.57 -26.00
N ILE A 235 17.49 -7.63 -27.24
CA ILE A 235 16.12 -7.99 -27.60
C ILE A 235 15.83 -9.43 -27.15
N ASP A 236 16.73 -10.37 -27.46
CA ASP A 236 16.60 -11.75 -27.03
C ASP A 236 16.56 -11.87 -25.49
N ALA A 237 17.37 -11.07 -24.78
CA ALA A 237 17.33 -11.03 -23.30
C ALA A 237 16.00 -10.50 -22.75
N LEU A 238 15.35 -9.56 -23.43
CA LEU A 238 14.02 -9.09 -23.06
C LEU A 238 12.95 -10.18 -23.24
N VAL A 239 13.08 -10.99 -24.31
CA VAL A 239 12.20 -12.14 -24.54
C VAL A 239 12.34 -13.16 -23.40
N GLU A 240 13.58 -13.50 -23.02
CA GLU A 240 13.82 -14.42 -21.89
C GLU A 240 13.33 -13.84 -20.55
N PHE A 241 13.48 -12.54 -20.35
CA PHE A 241 12.93 -11.85 -19.19
C PHE A 241 11.39 -11.96 -19.14
N ALA A 242 10.72 -11.71 -20.27
CA ALA A 242 9.25 -11.78 -20.35
C ALA A 242 8.72 -13.20 -20.06
N LYS A 243 9.40 -14.24 -20.55
CA LYS A 243 9.05 -15.65 -20.28
C LYS A 243 9.05 -16.01 -18.78
N GLY A 244 9.80 -15.28 -17.96
CA GLY A 244 9.82 -15.46 -16.52
C GLY A 244 8.54 -15.02 -15.80
N TYR A 245 7.66 -14.30 -16.50
CA TYR A 245 6.41 -13.78 -15.96
C TYR A 245 5.15 -14.48 -16.53
N GLY A 246 5.28 -15.44 -17.43
CA GLY A 246 4.21 -16.26 -18.00
C GLY A 246 4.24 -16.36 -19.50
#